data_509fca3c3e91997f2de17d130f4402e8
#
_entry.id   509fca3c3e91997f2de17d130f4402e8
#
_cell.length_a   1.000
_cell.length_b   1.000
_cell.length_c   1.000
_cell.angle_alpha   90.00
_cell.angle_beta   90.00
_cell.angle_gamma   90.00
#
_symmetry.space_group_name_H-M   'P 1'
#
loop_
_entity.id
_entity.type
_entity.pdbx_description
1 polymer ?
#
loop_
_entity_poly.entity_id
_entity_poly.type
_entity_poly.pdbx_seq_one_letter_code
_entity_poly.pdbx_strand_id
1 'polypeptide(L)' 'MNIAISPTNQGRGLGRKLLQFLLDHARQKDEQEIWLEVRESNLNALSLYSQAGFVEVDRRKDYYPCENGREDALIMCCYL' A
#
# COMPACT_ATOMS: atom_id res chain seq x y z
N MET A 1 10.37 0.25 7.06
CA MET A 1 9.30 1.11 7.62
C MET A 1 7.94 0.56 7.19
N ASN A 2 7.02 0.52 8.11
CA ASN A 2 5.64 0.13 7.84
C ASN A 2 4.76 1.37 7.83
N ILE A 3 3.91 1.48 6.81
CA ILE A 3 2.98 2.60 6.73
C ILE A 3 1.57 2.06 6.52
N ALA A 4 0.59 2.82 7.02
CA ALA A 4 -0.81 2.55 6.79
C ALA A 4 -1.40 3.76 6.10
N ILE A 5 -1.75 3.63 4.84
CA ILE A 5 -2.45 4.65 4.08
C ILE A 5 -3.86 4.16 3.88
N SER A 6 -4.83 4.91 4.39
CA SER A 6 -6.22 4.67 4.10
C SER A 6 -6.52 5.37 2.79
N PRO A 7 -6.66 4.67 1.67
CA PRO A 7 -7.12 5.32 0.46
C PRO A 7 -8.57 5.68 0.67
N THR A 8 -8.79 6.90 1.08
CA THR A 8 -10.13 7.40 1.22
C THR A 8 -10.67 7.73 -0.17
N ASN A 9 -11.96 7.98 -0.25
CA ASN A 9 -12.66 8.33 -1.48
C ASN A 9 -12.27 9.69 -2.05
N GLN A 10 -11.08 10.18 -1.77
CA GLN A 10 -10.70 11.57 -2.06
C GLN A 10 -9.93 11.73 -3.35
N GLY A 11 -10.00 10.75 -4.22
CA GLY A 11 -9.40 10.87 -5.52
C GLY A 11 -7.91 10.52 -5.54
N ARG A 12 -7.48 10.06 -6.71
CA ARG A 12 -6.13 9.52 -6.92
C ARG A 12 -5.03 10.56 -6.80
N GLY A 13 -5.34 11.82 -7.12
CA GLY A 13 -4.32 12.87 -7.10
C GLY A 13 -3.80 13.13 -5.69
N LEU A 14 -4.68 13.18 -4.72
CA LEU A 14 -4.30 13.42 -3.33
C LEU A 14 -3.53 12.24 -2.75
N GLY A 15 -4.01 11.02 -3.00
CA GLY A 15 -3.33 9.81 -2.53
C GLY A 15 -1.94 9.67 -3.12
N ARG A 16 -1.78 9.99 -4.39
CA ARG A 16 -0.48 9.94 -5.06
C ARG A 16 0.49 10.96 -4.48
N LYS A 17 0.04 12.18 -4.21
CA LYS A 17 0.87 13.22 -3.61
C LYS A 17 1.31 12.84 -2.20
N LEU A 18 0.40 12.31 -1.40
CA LEU A 18 0.72 11.87 -0.05
C LEU A 18 1.75 10.74 -0.08
N LEU A 19 1.54 9.77 -0.96
CA LEU A 19 2.46 8.64 -1.08
C LEU A 19 3.85 9.12 -1.52
N GLN A 20 3.92 10.03 -2.49
CA GLN A 20 5.20 10.58 -2.94
C GLN A 20 5.91 11.31 -1.81
N PHE A 21 5.18 12.07 -1.02
CA PHE A 21 5.73 12.76 0.14
C PHE A 21 6.32 11.76 1.14
N LEU A 22 5.60 10.67 1.41
CA LEU A 22 6.08 9.65 2.33
C LEU A 22 7.33 8.93 1.81
N LEU A 23 7.39 8.66 0.51
CA LEU A 23 8.56 8.04 -0.11
C LEU A 23 9.77 8.96 -0.01
N ASP A 24 9.60 10.23 -0.31
CA ASP A 24 10.68 11.22 -0.23
C ASP A 24 11.18 11.36 1.21
N HIS A 25 10.25 11.40 2.16
CA HIS A 25 10.60 11.49 3.57
C HIS A 25 11.39 10.26 4.03
N ALA A 26 10.96 9.06 3.62
CA ALA A 26 11.66 7.83 3.97
C ALA A 26 13.08 7.82 3.40
N ARG A 27 13.26 8.30 2.17
CA ARG A 27 14.60 8.40 1.58
C ARG A 27 15.50 9.35 2.36
N GLN A 28 14.96 10.46 2.82
CA GLN A 28 15.70 11.43 3.64
C GLN A 28 16.10 10.84 5.00
N LYS A 29 15.36 9.88 5.50
CA LYS A 29 15.64 9.19 6.76
C LYS A 29 16.50 7.94 6.59
N ASP A 30 17.04 7.72 5.39
CA ASP A 30 17.85 6.55 5.07
C ASP A 30 17.13 5.22 5.26
N GLU A 31 15.81 5.21 5.11
CA GLU A 31 15.05 3.98 5.09
C GLU A 31 15.37 3.21 3.81
N GLN A 32 15.49 1.90 3.92
CA GLN A 32 15.84 1.06 2.78
C GLN A 32 14.62 0.51 2.07
N GLU A 33 13.52 0.38 2.77
CA GLU A 33 12.29 -0.18 2.22
C GLU A 33 11.07 0.30 3.00
N ILE A 34 9.94 0.29 2.32
CA ILE A 34 8.64 0.61 2.92
C ILE A 34 7.72 -0.56 2.69
N TRP A 35 7.06 -1.02 3.74
CA TRP A 35 6.11 -2.13 3.70
C TRP A 35 4.71 -1.62 3.97
N LEU A 36 3.74 -2.15 3.26
CA LEU A 36 2.34 -1.87 3.52
C LEU A 36 1.48 -3.11 3.27
N GLU A 37 0.27 -3.05 3.78
CA GLU A 37 -0.69 -4.12 3.68
C GLU A 37 -1.95 -3.57 3.04
N VAL A 38 -2.53 -4.30 2.11
CA VAL A 38 -3.70 -3.84 1.37
C VAL A 38 -4.64 -5.01 1.09
N ARG A 39 -5.96 -4.74 1.15
CA ARG A 39 -6.99 -5.71 0.78
C ARG A 39 -6.88 -6.02 -0.71
N GLU A 40 -7.01 -7.29 -1.07
CA GLU A 40 -6.95 -7.67 -2.48
C GLU A 40 -8.06 -7.05 -3.32
N SER A 41 -9.20 -6.73 -2.71
CA SER A 41 -10.31 -6.09 -3.40
C SER A 41 -10.11 -4.60 -3.65
N ASN A 42 -9.11 -3.98 -3.02
CA ASN A 42 -8.87 -2.55 -3.15
C ASN A 42 -8.02 -2.25 -4.38
N LEU A 43 -8.66 -2.34 -5.55
CA LEU A 43 -7.97 -2.20 -6.83
C LEU A 43 -7.36 -0.83 -7.03
N ASN A 44 -8.00 0.21 -6.51
CA ASN A 44 -7.47 1.57 -6.59
C ASN A 44 -6.15 1.70 -5.83
N ALA A 45 -6.10 1.16 -4.62
CA ALA A 45 -4.89 1.18 -3.81
C ALA A 45 -3.78 0.37 -4.46
N LEU A 46 -4.10 -0.84 -4.95
CA LEU A 46 -3.13 -1.69 -5.63
C LEU A 46 -2.51 -0.99 -6.83
N SER A 47 -3.34 -0.33 -7.63
CA SER A 47 -2.87 0.44 -8.78
C SER A 47 -1.97 1.58 -8.36
N LEU A 48 -2.36 2.33 -7.34
CA LEU A 48 -1.59 3.46 -6.83
C LEU A 48 -0.21 3.02 -6.34
N TYR A 49 -0.17 1.96 -5.54
CA TYR A 49 1.09 1.47 -4.98
C TYR A 49 1.98 0.86 -6.06
N SER A 50 1.41 0.11 -6.99
CA SER A 50 2.18 -0.47 -8.10
C SER A 50 2.83 0.61 -8.95
N GLN A 51 2.10 1.69 -9.23
CA GLN A 51 2.64 2.81 -10.01
C GLN A 51 3.74 3.55 -9.26
N ALA A 52 3.72 3.51 -7.93
CA ALA A 52 4.73 4.16 -7.11
C ALA A 52 5.98 3.30 -6.90
N GLY A 53 5.97 2.06 -7.39
CA GLY A 53 7.13 1.17 -7.29
C GLY A 53 7.01 0.08 -6.25
N PHE A 54 5.84 -0.09 -5.64
CA PHE A 54 5.62 -1.20 -4.73
C PHE A 54 5.36 -2.49 -5.49
N VAL A 55 5.87 -3.59 -4.95
CA VAL A 55 5.66 -4.93 -5.50
C VAL A 55 5.08 -5.83 -4.43
N GLU A 56 4.27 -6.80 -4.84
CA GLU A 56 3.73 -7.79 -3.92
C GLU A 56 4.85 -8.75 -3.52
N VAL A 57 5.06 -8.91 -2.22
CA VAL A 57 6.10 -9.79 -1.70
C VAL A 57 5.53 -10.95 -0.88
N ASP A 58 4.29 -10.83 -0.41
CA ASP A 58 3.65 -11.87 0.36
C ASP A 58 2.13 -11.70 0.30
N ARG A 59 1.43 -12.71 0.79
CA ARG A 59 -0.03 -12.71 0.85
C ARG A 59 -0.47 -13.41 2.12
N ARG A 60 -1.37 -12.80 2.88
CA ARG A 60 -2.00 -13.42 4.05
C ARG A 60 -3.41 -13.82 3.65
N LYS A 61 -3.64 -15.12 3.63
CA LYS A 61 -4.95 -15.65 3.22
C LYS A 61 -5.99 -15.43 4.29
N ASP A 62 -7.22 -15.13 3.84
CA ASP A 62 -8.39 -15.00 4.71
C ASP A 62 -8.17 -14.05 5.89
N TYR A 63 -7.49 -12.93 5.62
CA TYR A 63 -7.05 -12.02 6.67
C TYR A 63 -8.11 -10.98 7.03
N TYR A 64 -8.76 -10.38 6.03
CA TYR A 64 -9.75 -9.33 6.26
C TYR A 64 -11.16 -9.89 6.19
N PRO A 65 -12.05 -9.53 7.15
CA PRO A 65 -13.46 -9.90 7.03
C PRO A 65 -14.13 -9.14 5.88
N CYS A 66 -15.03 -9.80 5.19
CA CYS A 66 -15.84 -9.19 4.13
C CYS A 66 -17.23 -9.81 4.13
N GLU A 67 -18.14 -9.28 3.30
CA GLU A 67 -19.56 -9.70 3.32
C GLU A 67 -19.75 -11.20 3.14
N ASN A 68 -18.99 -11.81 2.26
CA ASN A 68 -19.12 -13.22 1.91
C ASN A 68 -18.06 -14.11 2.54
N GLY A 69 -17.49 -13.68 3.66
CA GLY A 69 -16.44 -14.45 4.32
C GLY A 69 -15.22 -13.60 4.62
N ARG A 70 -14.09 -13.98 4.03
CA ARG A 70 -12.83 -13.26 4.24
C ARG A 70 -12.10 -13.07 2.93
N GLU A 71 -11.29 -12.03 2.87
CA GLU A 71 -10.43 -11.78 1.71
C GLU A 71 -8.97 -11.72 2.15
N ASP A 72 -8.09 -11.88 1.19
CA ASP A 72 -6.66 -11.88 1.45
C ASP A 72 -6.11 -10.47 1.65
N ALA A 73 -5.03 -10.39 2.42
CA ALA A 73 -4.21 -9.20 2.51
C ALA A 73 -2.97 -9.39 1.64
N LEU A 74 -2.68 -8.40 0.82
CA LEU A 74 -1.45 -8.39 0.03
C LEU A 74 -0.42 -7.55 0.78
N ILE A 75 0.77 -8.11 0.94
CA ILE A 75 1.89 -7.40 1.56
C ILE A 75 2.75 -6.87 0.43
N MET A 76 2.91 -5.57 0.39
CA MET A 76 3.66 -4.89 -0.66
C MET A 76 4.87 -4.18 -0.09
N CYS A 77 5.92 -4.12 -0.87
CA CYS A 77 7.17 -3.49 -0.48
C CYS A 77 7.69 -2.60 -1.60
N CYS A 78 8.20 -1.45 -1.23
CA CYS A 78 8.93 -0.57 -2.14
C CYS A 78 10.37 -0.48 -1.66
N TYR A 79 11.32 -0.83 -2.51
CA TYR A 79 12.74 -0.72 -2.22
C TYR A 79 13.23 0.66 -2.65
N LEU A 80 13.82 1.38 -1.72
CA LEU A 80 14.23 2.78 -1.91
C LEU A 80 15.67 2.94 -2.41
#